data_de7370492876aab6e0c84c8286f77ffd
#
_entry.id   de7370492876aab6e0c84c8286f77ffd
#
_cell.length_a   1.000
_cell.length_b   1.000
_cell.length_c   1.000
_cell.angle_alpha   90.00
_cell.angle_beta   90.00
_cell.angle_gamma   90.00
#
_symmetry.space_group_name_H-M   'P 1'
#
loop_
_entity.id
_entity.type
_entity.pdbx_description
1 polymer ?
#
loop_
_entity_poly.entity_id
_entity_poly.type
_entity_poly.pdbx_seq_one_letter_code
_entity_poly.pdbx_strand_id
1 'polypeptide(L)'
;PLRRRLTMGIRDSVRTAKRHVLDGDIYQGVISRRRQLSGDIDPISLYESLRSVNPSPYMYLMRHGDRSIVGASPETLVSVEGDRIVSNPIAGTCPRGSSPVEDRRLAGEMLADGKERAEHTMLVDLARNDVRRVADPGSVEVEEFMSVLKYSHVQHIESTVTARVADEYDAFDAARATFPAGTLSGAPKMRAMEIIDDLEATPRGVYGGGVGYFSWSGDADFAIVIRTATIEHGGADERAIDGARDGDDLITVQAGAGLVADSDPAAEYEETEQKMDGVVTAIEQLEAQGGDR
;
A
#
# COMPACT_ATOMS: atom_id res chain seq x y z
N PRO A 1 22.52 -16.20 4.96
CA PRO A 1 21.81 -15.97 3.70
C PRO A 1 20.33 -16.12 3.91
N LEU A 2 19.55 -15.14 3.45
CA LEU A 2 18.09 -15.14 3.51
C LEU A 2 17.51 -16.23 2.60
N ARG A 3 16.45 -16.88 3.07
CA ARG A 3 15.81 -17.98 2.37
C ARG A 3 14.33 -17.68 2.12
N ARG A 4 13.77 -18.16 1.00
CA ARG A 4 12.47 -17.76 0.46
C ARG A 4 11.43 -18.87 0.56
N ARG A 5 10.21 -18.50 0.96
CA ARG A 5 9.00 -19.28 0.69
C ARG A 5 8.15 -18.55 -0.36
N LEU A 6 7.82 -19.24 -1.45
CA LEU A 6 6.88 -18.75 -2.46
C LEU A 6 5.47 -19.26 -2.08
N THR A 7 4.55 -18.36 -1.77
CA THR A 7 3.14 -18.71 -1.64
C THR A 7 2.55 -18.92 -3.04
N MET A 8 2.21 -20.15 -3.37
CA MET A 8 1.47 -20.48 -4.60
C MET A 8 0.01 -20.01 -4.42
N GLY A 9 -0.54 -19.40 -5.45
CA GLY A 9 -2.00 -19.19 -5.51
C GLY A 9 -2.49 -17.85 -6.06
N ILE A 10 -1.67 -16.79 -6.07
CA ILE A 10 -2.20 -15.46 -6.47
C ILE A 10 -2.82 -15.45 -7.88
N ARG A 11 -2.27 -16.18 -8.85
CA ARG A 11 -2.83 -16.22 -10.21
C ARG A 11 -4.23 -16.83 -10.25
N ASP A 12 -4.53 -17.80 -9.40
CA ASP A 12 -5.86 -18.40 -9.32
C ASP A 12 -6.83 -17.50 -8.54
N SER A 13 -6.34 -16.85 -7.48
CA SER A 13 -7.09 -15.82 -6.76
C SER A 13 -7.44 -14.64 -7.69
N VAL A 14 -6.48 -14.19 -8.51
CA VAL A 14 -6.69 -13.15 -9.54
C VAL A 14 -7.78 -13.57 -10.53
N ARG A 15 -7.73 -14.81 -11.05
CA ARG A 15 -8.77 -15.31 -11.97
C ARG A 15 -10.14 -15.36 -11.32
N THR A 16 -10.21 -15.70 -10.03
CA THR A 16 -11.48 -15.74 -9.30
C THR A 16 -11.99 -14.33 -9.01
N ALA A 17 -11.16 -13.42 -8.54
CA ALA A 17 -11.52 -12.03 -8.32
C ALA A 17 -11.98 -11.35 -9.62
N LYS A 18 -11.30 -11.61 -10.74
CA LYS A 18 -11.73 -11.13 -12.07
C LYS A 18 -13.13 -11.63 -12.45
N ARG A 19 -13.52 -12.86 -12.08
CA ARG A 19 -14.90 -13.33 -12.29
C ARG A 19 -15.91 -12.50 -11.50
N HIS A 20 -15.62 -12.15 -10.25
CA HIS A 20 -16.50 -11.27 -9.46
C HIS A 20 -16.64 -9.88 -10.08
N VAL A 21 -15.60 -9.36 -10.73
CA VAL A 21 -15.69 -8.10 -11.50
C VAL A 21 -16.61 -8.27 -12.71
N LEU A 22 -16.43 -9.36 -13.49
CA LEU A 22 -17.22 -9.63 -14.70
C LEU A 22 -18.68 -9.95 -14.38
N ASP A 23 -18.95 -10.57 -13.23
CA ASP A 23 -20.30 -10.89 -12.75
C ASP A 23 -21.01 -9.66 -12.14
N GLY A 24 -20.29 -8.53 -11.97
CA GLY A 24 -20.85 -7.29 -11.45
C GLY A 24 -20.91 -7.19 -9.93
N ASP A 25 -20.25 -8.09 -9.20
CA ASP A 25 -20.18 -8.06 -7.73
C ASP A 25 -19.38 -6.85 -7.23
N ILE A 26 -18.29 -6.54 -7.93
CA ILE A 26 -17.36 -5.42 -7.64
C ILE A 26 -16.90 -4.77 -8.95
N TYR A 27 -16.48 -3.53 -8.88
CA TYR A 27 -15.81 -2.83 -9.99
C TYR A 27 -14.30 -3.10 -9.99
N GLN A 28 -13.73 -3.16 -8.77
CA GLN A 28 -12.31 -3.41 -8.51
C GLN A 28 -12.15 -4.14 -7.19
N GLY A 29 -11.13 -5.01 -7.12
CA GLY A 29 -10.67 -5.65 -5.89
C GLY A 29 -9.16 -5.71 -5.85
N VAL A 30 -8.56 -5.61 -4.67
CA VAL A 30 -7.11 -5.70 -4.49
C VAL A 30 -6.76 -7.01 -3.82
N ILE A 31 -6.12 -7.91 -4.56
CA ILE A 31 -5.66 -9.20 -4.03
C ILE A 31 -4.16 -9.13 -3.75
N SER A 32 -3.77 -9.58 -2.56
CA SER A 32 -2.39 -9.51 -2.11
C SER A 32 -1.73 -10.87 -1.99
N ARG A 33 -0.40 -10.84 -1.93
CA ARG A 33 0.43 -11.99 -1.62
C ARG A 33 1.60 -11.61 -0.72
N ARG A 34 2.15 -12.62 -0.07
CA ARG A 34 3.29 -12.48 0.83
C ARG A 34 4.54 -13.11 0.24
N ARG A 35 5.67 -12.48 0.53
CA ARG A 35 7.00 -13.09 0.47
C ARG A 35 7.52 -13.22 1.89
N GLN A 36 7.93 -14.41 2.28
CA GLN A 36 8.52 -14.68 3.57
C GLN A 36 9.99 -15.03 3.40
N LEU A 37 10.81 -14.44 4.27
CA LEU A 37 12.25 -14.61 4.32
C LEU A 37 12.60 -14.99 5.76
N SER A 38 13.70 -15.72 5.96
CA SER A 38 14.24 -15.99 7.30
C SER A 38 15.69 -15.55 7.38
N GLY A 39 16.11 -15.05 8.52
CA GLY A 39 17.47 -14.62 8.80
C GLY A 39 17.51 -13.66 9.98
N ASP A 40 18.70 -13.26 10.40
CA ASP A 40 18.89 -12.26 11.45
C ASP A 40 19.00 -10.88 10.81
N ILE A 41 18.08 -9.98 11.18
CA ILE A 41 18.05 -8.62 10.63
C ILE A 41 17.83 -7.58 11.73
N ASP A 42 18.74 -6.62 11.83
CA ASP A 42 18.54 -5.47 12.71
C ASP A 42 17.53 -4.49 12.09
N PRO A 43 16.39 -4.21 12.76
CA PRO A 43 15.37 -3.32 12.22
C PRO A 43 15.82 -1.89 11.94
N ILE A 44 16.80 -1.37 12.67
CA ILE A 44 17.36 -0.03 12.46
C ILE A 44 18.16 -0.02 11.16
N SER A 45 19.02 -1.01 10.97
CA SER A 45 19.79 -1.18 9.74
C SER A 45 18.88 -1.33 8.53
N LEU A 46 17.77 -2.08 8.66
CA LEU A 46 16.78 -2.19 7.60
C LEU A 46 16.10 -0.84 7.31
N TYR A 47 15.78 -0.07 8.33
CA TYR A 47 15.20 1.27 8.14
C TYR A 47 16.17 2.18 7.38
N GLU A 48 17.46 2.18 7.73
CA GLU A 48 18.48 2.98 7.06
C GLU A 48 18.69 2.54 5.60
N SER A 49 18.75 1.23 5.34
CA SER A 49 18.84 0.69 4.00
C SER A 49 17.62 1.08 3.15
N LEU A 50 16.41 0.87 3.70
CA LEU A 50 15.15 1.21 3.01
C LEU A 50 15.05 2.70 2.70
N ARG A 51 15.48 3.56 3.62
CA ARG A 51 15.57 5.02 3.41
C ARG A 51 16.51 5.39 2.28
N SER A 52 17.58 4.62 2.08
CA SER A 52 18.54 4.84 1.00
C SER A 52 18.02 4.34 -0.35
N VAL A 53 17.38 3.15 -0.36
CA VAL A 53 16.92 2.47 -1.58
C VAL A 53 15.62 3.06 -2.10
N ASN A 54 14.66 3.32 -1.21
CA ASN A 54 13.30 3.71 -1.57
C ASN A 54 12.72 4.75 -0.59
N PRO A 55 13.27 5.98 -0.55
CA PRO A 55 12.74 7.04 0.30
C PRO A 55 11.29 7.35 -0.07
N SER A 56 10.46 7.52 0.94
CA SER A 56 9.03 7.80 0.81
C SER A 56 8.59 8.87 1.81
N PRO A 57 7.46 9.57 1.59
CA PRO A 57 6.97 10.61 2.50
C PRO A 57 6.79 10.11 3.94
N TYR A 58 6.34 8.87 4.10
CA TYR A 58 6.13 8.26 5.40
C TYR A 58 7.12 7.12 5.61
N MET A 59 8.19 7.42 6.36
CA MET A 59 9.19 6.44 6.79
C MET A 59 8.96 6.12 8.27
N TYR A 60 8.87 4.84 8.62
CA TYR A 60 8.60 4.44 10.00
C TYR A 60 9.32 3.16 10.41
N LEU A 61 9.64 3.10 11.70
CA LEU A 61 10.07 1.92 12.41
C LEU A 61 9.31 1.85 13.73
N MET A 62 8.61 0.76 13.95
CA MET A 62 7.87 0.50 15.17
C MET A 62 8.33 -0.84 15.76
N ARG A 63 8.58 -0.89 17.07
CA ARG A 63 8.92 -2.12 17.78
C ARG A 63 7.93 -2.35 18.91
N HIS A 64 7.35 -3.52 18.94
CA HIS A 64 6.40 -3.93 19.98
C HIS A 64 6.63 -5.40 20.34
N GLY A 65 7.21 -5.62 21.54
CA GLY A 65 7.55 -6.95 22.00
C GLY A 65 8.55 -7.66 21.08
N ASP A 66 8.13 -8.79 20.57
CA ASP A 66 8.87 -9.66 19.63
C ASP A 66 8.70 -9.28 18.16
N ARG A 67 8.04 -8.15 17.88
CA ARG A 67 7.78 -7.70 16.50
C ARG A 67 8.38 -6.34 16.21
N SER A 68 8.91 -6.20 15.02
CA SER A 68 9.31 -4.93 14.44
C SER A 68 8.62 -4.73 13.08
N ILE A 69 8.27 -3.48 12.78
CA ILE A 69 7.64 -3.08 11.53
C ILE A 69 8.48 -1.95 10.94
N VAL A 70 9.00 -2.14 9.74
CA VAL A 70 9.80 -1.15 9.02
C VAL A 70 9.16 -0.88 7.68
N GLY A 71 8.83 0.37 7.39
CA GLY A 71 8.11 0.71 6.17
C GLY A 71 8.47 2.07 5.58
N ALA A 72 8.14 2.21 4.29
CA ALA A 72 8.33 3.40 3.47
C ALA A 72 7.08 3.61 2.61
N SER A 73 6.01 4.16 3.20
CA SER A 73 4.75 4.38 2.49
C SER A 73 4.77 5.67 1.69
N PRO A 74 4.33 5.64 0.43
CA PRO A 74 4.17 6.84 -0.37
C PRO A 74 2.78 7.48 -0.23
N GLU A 75 1.80 6.80 0.39
CA GLU A 75 0.39 7.12 0.25
C GLU A 75 -0.25 7.47 1.59
N THR A 76 -0.91 8.61 1.65
CA THR A 76 -1.72 9.05 2.79
C THR A 76 -3.03 8.25 2.85
N LEU A 77 -3.34 7.68 4.00
CA LEU A 77 -4.68 7.14 4.28
C LEU A 77 -5.67 8.28 4.53
N VAL A 78 -5.34 9.12 5.50
CA VAL A 78 -6.11 10.31 5.88
C VAL A 78 -5.24 11.22 6.74
N SER A 79 -5.39 12.53 6.56
CA SER A 79 -4.92 13.50 7.54
C SER A 79 -6.07 14.39 7.99
N VAL A 80 -6.00 14.85 9.24
CA VAL A 80 -6.95 15.82 9.83
C VAL A 80 -6.14 16.91 10.49
N GLU A 81 -6.38 18.15 10.10
CA GLU A 81 -5.78 19.33 10.68
C GLU A 81 -6.89 20.31 11.06
N GLY A 82 -7.08 20.50 12.35
CA GLY A 82 -8.25 21.21 12.87
C GLY A 82 -9.55 20.48 12.51
N ASP A 83 -10.40 21.11 11.72
CA ASP A 83 -11.65 20.53 11.21
C ASP A 83 -11.54 20.02 9.76
N ARG A 84 -10.36 20.15 9.12
CA ARG A 84 -10.15 19.77 7.73
C ARG A 84 -9.64 18.34 7.60
N ILE A 85 -10.39 17.51 6.89
CA ILE A 85 -9.98 16.17 6.45
C ILE A 85 -9.33 16.28 5.07
N VAL A 86 -8.25 15.53 4.85
CA VAL A 86 -7.60 15.36 3.54
C VAL A 86 -7.36 13.89 3.26
N SER A 87 -7.65 13.46 2.03
CA SER A 87 -7.29 12.15 1.49
C SER A 87 -6.70 12.33 0.10
N ASN A 88 -5.56 11.68 -0.17
CA ASN A 88 -4.84 11.82 -1.43
C ASN A 88 -4.80 10.47 -2.17
N PRO A 89 -5.86 10.09 -2.90
CA PRO A 89 -5.83 8.89 -3.73
C PRO A 89 -4.78 9.03 -4.83
N ILE A 90 -3.93 8.02 -4.95
CA ILE A 90 -2.87 7.91 -5.95
C ILE A 90 -3.15 6.71 -6.85
N ALA A 91 -3.07 6.91 -8.17
CA ALA A 91 -3.10 5.85 -9.16
C ALA A 91 -2.18 6.19 -10.34
N GLY A 92 -2.04 5.26 -11.26
CA GLY A 92 -1.14 5.44 -12.39
C GLY A 92 0.32 5.56 -11.99
N THR A 93 1.19 4.94 -12.72
CA THR A 93 2.63 5.02 -12.47
C THR A 93 3.37 5.02 -13.78
N CYS A 94 4.21 6.02 -13.99
CA CYS A 94 5.18 5.97 -15.07
C CYS A 94 6.59 6.33 -14.58
N PRO A 95 7.65 5.84 -15.23
CA PRO A 95 9.02 6.16 -14.86
C PRO A 95 9.30 7.65 -15.07
N ARG A 96 10.37 8.13 -14.43
CA ARG A 96 10.96 9.43 -14.75
C ARG A 96 11.63 9.37 -16.12
N GLY A 97 11.55 10.45 -16.86
CA GLY A 97 12.29 10.62 -18.10
C GLY A 97 13.75 10.98 -17.86
N SER A 98 14.60 10.75 -18.88
CA SER A 98 16.01 11.17 -18.89
C SER A 98 16.19 12.69 -19.01
N SER A 99 15.12 13.42 -19.29
CA SER A 99 15.09 14.87 -19.44
C SER A 99 13.73 15.45 -19.03
N PRO A 100 13.65 16.77 -18.73
CA PRO A 100 12.37 17.43 -18.43
C PRO A 100 11.33 17.36 -19.57
N VAL A 101 11.78 17.20 -20.80
CA VAL A 101 10.88 17.03 -21.97
C VAL A 101 10.29 15.63 -21.99
N GLU A 102 11.12 14.63 -21.75
CA GLU A 102 10.67 13.23 -21.68
C GLU A 102 9.78 12.99 -20.46
N ASP A 103 10.10 13.57 -19.30
CA ASP A 103 9.23 13.57 -18.12
C ASP A 103 7.82 14.06 -18.44
N ARG A 104 7.70 15.18 -19.17
CA ARG A 104 6.39 15.72 -19.56
C ARG A 104 5.68 14.83 -20.58
N ARG A 105 6.41 14.20 -21.50
CA ARG A 105 5.84 13.27 -22.48
C ARG A 105 5.24 12.05 -21.77
N LEU A 106 6.01 11.39 -20.90
CA LEU A 106 5.56 10.22 -20.15
C LEU A 106 4.37 10.55 -19.25
N ALA A 107 4.40 11.69 -18.53
CA ALA A 107 3.27 12.15 -17.75
C ALA A 107 2.02 12.41 -18.61
N GLY A 108 2.19 13.00 -19.79
CA GLY A 108 1.11 13.25 -20.75
C GLY A 108 0.50 11.94 -21.29
N GLU A 109 1.30 10.94 -21.57
CA GLU A 109 0.84 9.61 -22.01
C GLU A 109 0.05 8.92 -20.89
N MET A 110 0.55 8.92 -19.65
CA MET A 110 -0.15 8.38 -18.47
C MET A 110 -1.50 9.09 -18.26
N LEU A 111 -1.54 10.42 -18.33
CA LEU A 111 -2.79 11.19 -18.20
C LEU A 111 -3.76 10.99 -19.37
N ALA A 112 -3.29 10.57 -20.53
CA ALA A 112 -4.13 10.29 -21.70
C ALA A 112 -4.65 8.85 -21.72
N ASP A 113 -4.07 7.96 -20.90
CA ASP A 113 -4.50 6.56 -20.82
C ASP A 113 -5.89 6.45 -20.21
N GLY A 114 -6.83 5.88 -20.97
CA GLY A 114 -8.24 5.77 -20.58
C GLY A 114 -8.45 4.83 -19.38
N LYS A 115 -7.62 3.79 -19.25
CA LYS A 115 -7.69 2.84 -18.12
C LYS A 115 -7.22 3.50 -16.83
N GLU A 116 -6.04 4.15 -16.85
CA GLU A 116 -5.48 4.85 -15.70
C GLU A 116 -6.43 5.95 -15.19
N ARG A 117 -7.03 6.70 -16.12
CA ARG A 117 -8.03 7.74 -15.78
C ARG A 117 -9.29 7.16 -15.14
N ALA A 118 -9.81 6.06 -15.66
CA ALA A 118 -11.01 5.41 -15.12
C ALA A 118 -10.74 4.85 -13.71
N GLU A 119 -9.60 4.20 -13.51
CA GLU A 119 -9.17 3.69 -12.21
C GLU A 119 -9.00 4.83 -11.21
N HIS A 120 -8.29 5.89 -11.58
CA HIS A 120 -8.09 7.04 -10.71
C HIS A 120 -9.40 7.75 -10.33
N THR A 121 -10.31 7.93 -11.29
CA THR A 121 -11.64 8.51 -11.02
C THR A 121 -12.41 7.68 -9.99
N MET A 122 -12.33 6.36 -10.09
CA MET A 122 -12.97 5.45 -9.12
C MET A 122 -12.35 5.57 -7.73
N LEU A 123 -11.03 5.70 -7.62
CA LEU A 123 -10.36 5.90 -6.32
C LEU A 123 -10.72 7.25 -5.70
N VAL A 124 -10.86 8.31 -6.50
CA VAL A 124 -11.38 9.61 -6.03
C VAL A 124 -12.81 9.47 -5.50
N ASP A 125 -13.69 8.74 -6.19
CA ASP A 125 -15.06 8.50 -5.70
C ASP A 125 -15.08 7.68 -4.41
N LEU A 126 -14.18 6.70 -4.25
CA LEU A 126 -14.02 5.96 -2.99
C LEU A 126 -13.58 6.88 -1.85
N ALA A 127 -12.57 7.73 -2.08
CA ALA A 127 -12.11 8.69 -1.08
C ALA A 127 -13.22 9.66 -0.68
N ARG A 128 -14.00 10.18 -1.65
CA ARG A 128 -15.18 11.03 -1.38
C ARG A 128 -16.23 10.32 -0.55
N ASN A 129 -16.50 9.04 -0.85
CA ASN A 129 -17.46 8.25 -0.08
C ASN A 129 -16.98 7.99 1.35
N ASP A 130 -15.69 7.74 1.55
CA ASP A 130 -15.10 7.50 2.85
C ASP A 130 -15.17 8.74 3.74
N VAL A 131 -14.68 9.88 3.26
CA VAL A 131 -14.68 11.13 4.04
C VAL A 131 -16.10 11.66 4.29
N ARG A 132 -17.03 11.45 3.35
CA ARG A 132 -18.43 11.86 3.48
C ARG A 132 -19.14 11.29 4.71
N ARG A 133 -18.68 10.17 5.22
CA ARG A 133 -19.30 9.50 6.39
C ARG A 133 -19.17 10.28 7.68
N VAL A 134 -18.20 11.18 7.75
CA VAL A 134 -17.90 12.00 8.94
C VAL A 134 -17.80 13.50 8.61
N ALA A 135 -18.12 13.86 7.39
CA ALA A 135 -18.03 15.25 6.92
C ALA A 135 -19.35 16.01 7.08
N ASP A 136 -19.25 17.29 7.30
CA ASP A 136 -20.37 18.22 7.17
C ASP A 136 -21.05 18.06 5.79
N PRO A 137 -22.39 17.99 5.73
CA PRO A 137 -23.10 17.92 4.47
C PRO A 137 -22.72 19.05 3.50
N GLY A 138 -22.26 18.66 2.31
CA GLY A 138 -21.87 19.61 1.26
C GLY A 138 -20.46 20.15 1.34
N SER A 139 -19.63 19.73 2.32
CA SER A 139 -18.24 20.16 2.47
C SER A 139 -17.23 19.33 1.69
N VAL A 140 -17.63 18.17 1.13
CA VAL A 140 -16.72 17.29 0.38
C VAL A 140 -16.39 17.93 -0.97
N GLU A 141 -15.12 18.20 -1.19
CA GLU A 141 -14.59 18.81 -2.42
C GLU A 141 -13.44 18.00 -3.00
N VAL A 142 -13.21 18.12 -4.29
CA VAL A 142 -12.01 17.64 -4.98
C VAL A 142 -11.24 18.90 -5.37
N GLU A 143 -10.27 19.30 -4.54
CA GLU A 143 -9.50 20.53 -4.74
C GLU A 143 -8.53 20.40 -5.91
N GLU A 144 -7.88 19.23 -6.04
CA GLU A 144 -7.02 18.88 -7.17
C GLU A 144 -7.47 17.56 -7.78
N PHE A 145 -7.53 17.51 -9.11
CA PHE A 145 -7.95 16.33 -9.84
C PHE A 145 -6.95 15.97 -10.92
N MET A 146 -6.37 14.76 -10.80
CA MET A 146 -5.39 14.20 -11.76
C MET A 146 -4.12 15.05 -11.90
N SER A 147 -3.58 15.58 -10.81
CA SER A 147 -2.27 16.22 -10.80
C SER A 147 -1.15 15.20 -10.95
N VAL A 148 -0.03 15.59 -11.57
CA VAL A 148 1.15 14.71 -11.71
C VAL A 148 2.10 14.95 -10.56
N LEU A 149 2.21 13.97 -9.68
CA LEU A 149 3.16 13.96 -8.58
C LEU A 149 4.47 13.29 -9.03
N LYS A 150 5.60 13.98 -8.82
CA LYS A 150 6.93 13.53 -9.26
C LYS A 150 7.78 13.12 -8.08
N TYR A 151 8.18 11.86 -8.05
CA TYR A 151 9.19 11.33 -7.14
C TYR A 151 10.55 11.18 -7.83
N SER A 152 11.53 10.65 -7.12
CA SER A 152 12.89 10.46 -7.65
C SER A 152 12.93 9.55 -8.87
N HIS A 153 12.14 8.48 -8.89
CA HIS A 153 12.21 7.41 -9.90
C HIS A 153 10.91 7.22 -10.70
N VAL A 154 9.80 7.72 -10.18
CA VAL A 154 8.46 7.54 -10.78
C VAL A 154 7.66 8.83 -10.73
N GLN A 155 6.61 8.87 -11.55
CA GLN A 155 5.54 9.87 -11.51
C GLN A 155 4.21 9.16 -11.31
N HIS A 156 3.29 9.78 -10.56
CA HIS A 156 1.95 9.25 -10.30
C HIS A 156 0.88 10.27 -10.64
N ILE A 157 -0.34 9.80 -10.84
CA ILE A 157 -1.54 10.65 -10.84
C ILE A 157 -2.05 10.71 -9.39
N GLU A 158 -2.22 11.92 -8.86
CA GLU A 158 -2.76 12.20 -7.54
C GLU A 158 -3.98 13.13 -7.64
N SER A 159 -4.92 12.96 -6.75
CA SER A 159 -5.99 13.91 -6.50
C SER A 159 -6.07 14.24 -5.01
N THR A 160 -6.60 15.42 -4.68
CA THR A 160 -6.81 15.86 -3.31
C THR A 160 -8.30 15.97 -3.04
N VAL A 161 -8.80 15.09 -2.18
CA VAL A 161 -10.18 15.12 -1.68
C VAL A 161 -10.15 15.70 -0.29
N THR A 162 -10.97 16.72 -0.06
CA THR A 162 -11.08 17.39 1.24
C THR A 162 -12.51 17.43 1.74
N ALA A 163 -12.66 17.57 3.05
CA ALA A 163 -13.94 17.79 3.69
C ALA A 163 -13.73 18.50 5.03
N ARG A 164 -14.81 19.04 5.59
CA ARG A 164 -14.83 19.50 6.98
C ARG A 164 -15.45 18.43 7.87
N VAL A 165 -14.77 18.09 8.97
CA VAL A 165 -15.31 17.17 10.00
C VAL A 165 -16.58 17.78 10.59
N ALA A 166 -17.68 17.03 10.66
CA ALA A 166 -18.89 17.48 11.31
C ALA A 166 -18.72 17.50 12.84
N ASP A 167 -19.42 18.41 13.52
CA ASP A 167 -19.25 18.69 14.96
C ASP A 167 -19.37 17.47 15.88
N GLU A 168 -20.11 16.43 15.46
CA GLU A 168 -20.29 15.18 16.22
C GLU A 168 -19.17 14.16 16.04
N TYR A 169 -18.21 14.40 15.16
CA TYR A 169 -17.09 13.50 14.84
C TYR A 169 -15.74 14.15 15.17
N ASP A 170 -14.72 13.31 15.26
CA ASP A 170 -13.34 13.73 15.49
C ASP A 170 -12.35 13.06 14.50
N ALA A 171 -11.06 13.30 14.68
CA ALA A 171 -10.02 12.72 13.86
C ALA A 171 -9.97 11.18 13.94
N PHE A 172 -10.38 10.60 15.07
CA PHE A 172 -10.46 9.16 15.23
C PHE A 172 -11.59 8.56 14.38
N ASP A 173 -12.73 9.25 14.32
CA ASP A 173 -13.85 8.86 13.47
C ASP A 173 -13.47 9.01 11.98
N ALA A 174 -12.73 10.05 11.61
CA ALA A 174 -12.20 10.22 10.26
C ALA A 174 -11.27 9.05 9.85
N ALA A 175 -10.35 8.66 10.73
CA ALA A 175 -9.49 7.49 10.49
C ALA A 175 -10.31 6.19 10.37
N ARG A 176 -11.33 5.98 11.19
CA ARG A 176 -12.24 4.82 11.09
C ARG A 176 -13.06 4.82 9.81
N ALA A 177 -13.51 5.97 9.35
CA ALA A 177 -14.32 6.11 8.15
C ALA A 177 -13.53 5.78 6.87
N THR A 178 -12.26 6.16 6.83
CA THR A 178 -11.37 5.93 5.67
C THR A 178 -10.74 4.54 5.66
N PHE A 179 -10.64 3.88 6.82
CA PHE A 179 -10.07 2.54 6.95
C PHE A 179 -11.05 1.42 6.53
N PRO A 180 -10.57 0.34 5.85
CA PRO A 180 -9.29 0.28 5.15
C PRO A 180 -9.31 1.14 3.89
N ALA A 181 -8.12 1.53 3.40
CA ALA A 181 -8.00 2.32 2.18
C ALA A 181 -8.68 1.63 0.98
N GLY A 182 -9.39 2.40 0.15
CA GLY A 182 -10.02 1.90 -1.07
C GLY A 182 -9.01 1.33 -2.06
N THR A 183 -7.82 1.94 -2.13
CA THR A 183 -6.67 1.50 -2.93
C THR A 183 -6.11 0.15 -2.50
N LEU A 184 -6.44 -0.34 -1.32
CA LEU A 184 -6.03 -1.65 -0.77
C LEU A 184 -7.18 -2.65 -0.61
N SER A 185 -8.42 -2.23 -0.80
CA SER A 185 -9.61 -3.08 -0.70
C SER A 185 -10.33 -3.22 -2.03
N GLY A 186 -11.03 -2.21 -2.49
CA GLY A 186 -11.75 -2.19 -3.75
C GLY A 186 -13.10 -1.48 -3.67
N ALA A 187 -13.87 -1.59 -4.73
CA ALA A 187 -15.16 -0.92 -4.89
C ALA A 187 -16.25 -1.89 -5.40
N PRO A 188 -17.42 -1.99 -4.75
CA PRO A 188 -17.80 -1.43 -3.45
C PRO A 188 -16.98 -2.05 -2.30
N LYS A 189 -16.54 -1.23 -1.34
CA LYS A 189 -15.56 -1.60 -0.31
C LYS A 189 -15.95 -2.86 0.48
N MET A 190 -17.16 -2.93 1.01
CA MET A 190 -17.61 -4.07 1.84
C MET A 190 -17.57 -5.38 1.05
N ARG A 191 -18.10 -5.38 -0.18
CA ARG A 191 -18.11 -6.57 -1.02
C ARG A 191 -16.71 -7.01 -1.44
N ALA A 192 -15.85 -6.05 -1.75
CA ALA A 192 -14.44 -6.34 -2.05
C ALA A 192 -13.73 -6.98 -0.85
N MET A 193 -13.98 -6.51 0.37
CA MET A 193 -13.41 -7.09 1.60
C MET A 193 -13.89 -8.53 1.84
N GLU A 194 -15.16 -8.85 1.61
CA GLU A 194 -15.68 -10.22 1.69
C GLU A 194 -14.97 -11.16 0.70
N ILE A 195 -14.80 -10.71 -0.55
CA ILE A 195 -14.10 -11.49 -1.58
C ILE A 195 -12.62 -11.67 -1.23
N ILE A 196 -11.97 -10.65 -0.66
CA ILE A 196 -10.59 -10.73 -0.19
C ILE A 196 -10.45 -11.79 0.92
N ASP A 197 -11.37 -11.78 1.89
CA ASP A 197 -11.37 -12.74 3.00
C ASP A 197 -11.55 -14.19 2.50
N ASP A 198 -12.38 -14.40 1.48
CA ASP A 198 -12.58 -15.70 0.85
C ASP A 198 -11.36 -16.19 0.04
N LEU A 199 -10.59 -15.27 -0.56
CA LEU A 199 -9.52 -15.62 -1.50
C LEU A 199 -8.13 -15.64 -0.89
N GLU A 200 -7.87 -14.85 0.15
CA GLU A 200 -6.58 -14.80 0.83
C GLU A 200 -6.52 -15.84 1.95
N ALA A 201 -5.60 -16.80 1.84
CA ALA A 201 -5.50 -17.92 2.78
C ALA A 201 -5.11 -17.51 4.21
N THR A 202 -4.62 -16.29 4.41
CA THR A 202 -4.17 -15.78 5.72
C THR A 202 -4.55 -14.31 5.89
N PRO A 203 -4.93 -13.89 7.10
CA PRO A 203 -5.21 -12.48 7.39
C PRO A 203 -4.06 -11.56 7.02
N ARG A 204 -4.36 -10.37 6.51
CA ARG A 204 -3.34 -9.40 6.02
C ARG A 204 -2.40 -8.87 7.10
N GLY A 205 -2.77 -8.99 8.37
CA GLY A 205 -2.00 -8.41 9.46
C GLY A 205 -1.98 -6.88 9.37
N VAL A 206 -0.77 -6.29 9.34
CA VAL A 206 -0.62 -4.84 9.24
C VAL A 206 -0.76 -4.31 7.81
N TYR A 207 -0.61 -5.16 6.80
CA TYR A 207 -0.67 -4.76 5.40
C TYR A 207 -2.05 -4.17 5.03
N GLY A 208 -2.05 -3.02 4.38
CA GLY A 208 -3.28 -2.29 4.04
C GLY A 208 -3.94 -1.59 5.23
N GLY A 209 -3.29 -1.62 6.40
CA GLY A 209 -3.68 -0.87 7.57
C GLY A 209 -3.25 0.59 7.52
N GLY A 210 -3.39 1.29 8.65
CA GLY A 210 -2.92 2.66 8.83
C GLY A 210 -1.80 2.73 9.85
N VAL A 211 -0.77 3.51 9.56
CA VAL A 211 0.30 3.88 10.50
C VAL A 211 0.37 5.39 10.60
N GLY A 212 0.40 5.91 11.82
CA GLY A 212 0.40 7.35 12.02
C GLY A 212 0.22 7.72 13.47
N TYR A 213 -0.32 8.89 13.71
CA TYR A 213 -0.52 9.42 15.07
C TYR A 213 -1.80 10.25 15.19
N PHE A 214 -2.27 10.35 16.39
CA PHE A 214 -3.21 11.36 16.86
C PHE A 214 -2.47 12.32 17.78
N SER A 215 -2.63 13.62 17.56
CA SER A 215 -2.05 14.65 18.41
C SER A 215 -3.01 15.07 19.53
N TRP A 216 -2.47 15.71 20.57
CA TRP A 216 -3.29 16.28 21.64
C TRP A 216 -4.13 17.48 21.19
N SER A 217 -3.78 18.12 20.05
CA SER A 217 -4.59 19.17 19.43
C SER A 217 -5.84 18.65 18.73
N GLY A 218 -5.97 17.33 18.56
CA GLY A 218 -7.06 16.71 17.80
C GLY A 218 -6.72 16.43 16.34
N ASP A 219 -5.49 16.75 15.90
CA ASP A 219 -5.04 16.43 14.55
C ASP A 219 -4.65 14.96 14.41
N ALA A 220 -4.64 14.45 13.18
CA ALA A 220 -4.19 13.11 12.86
C ALA A 220 -3.50 13.08 11.50
N ASP A 221 -2.50 12.20 11.37
CA ASP A 221 -1.85 11.93 10.10
C ASP A 221 -1.51 10.45 10.01
N PHE A 222 -2.09 9.78 9.02
CA PHE A 222 -1.97 8.35 8.79
C PHE A 222 -1.59 8.04 7.35
N ALA A 223 -0.54 7.23 7.19
CA ALA A 223 -0.19 6.59 5.94
C ALA A 223 -0.79 5.19 5.83
N ILE A 224 -0.96 4.70 4.61
CA ILE A 224 -1.33 3.31 4.33
C ILE A 224 -0.12 2.42 4.56
N VAL A 225 -0.29 1.27 5.24
CA VAL A 225 0.79 0.30 5.47
C VAL A 225 1.01 -0.52 4.21
N ILE A 226 1.91 -0.02 3.36
CA ILE A 226 2.45 -0.67 2.15
C ILE A 226 3.95 -0.48 2.10
N ARG A 227 4.65 -1.21 1.22
CA ARG A 227 6.12 -1.17 1.12
C ARG A 227 6.78 -1.37 2.50
N THR A 228 6.35 -2.41 3.19
CA THR A 228 6.61 -2.63 4.61
C THR A 228 7.08 -4.06 4.83
N ALA A 229 8.10 -4.21 5.65
CA ALA A 229 8.53 -5.48 6.24
C ALA A 229 8.01 -5.59 7.67
N THR A 230 7.42 -6.73 7.99
CA THR A 230 7.15 -7.15 9.37
C THR A 230 8.19 -8.18 9.76
N ILE A 231 8.84 -8.00 10.90
CA ILE A 231 9.86 -8.89 11.45
C ILE A 231 9.30 -9.49 12.73
N GLU A 232 9.17 -10.81 12.79
CA GLU A 232 8.85 -11.56 14.01
C GLU A 232 10.16 -12.17 14.51
N HIS A 233 10.69 -11.66 15.62
CA HIS A 233 11.98 -12.06 16.15
C HIS A 233 11.92 -13.51 16.68
N GLY A 234 12.82 -14.35 16.16
CA GLY A 234 12.83 -15.78 16.45
C GLY A 234 11.59 -16.54 15.95
N GLY A 235 10.82 -15.95 15.00
CA GLY A 235 9.56 -16.48 14.53
C GLY A 235 9.64 -17.39 13.29
N ALA A 236 10.82 -17.65 12.76
CA ALA A 236 10.97 -18.50 11.59
C ALA A 236 10.71 -19.98 11.94
N ASP A 237 9.84 -20.63 11.15
CA ASP A 237 9.59 -22.08 11.26
C ASP A 237 10.43 -22.82 10.20
N GLU A 238 11.36 -23.66 10.65
CA GLU A 238 12.21 -24.49 9.80
C GLU A 238 11.43 -25.38 8.82
N ARG A 239 10.19 -25.74 9.17
CA ARG A 239 9.30 -26.55 8.33
C ARG A 239 8.59 -25.75 7.27
N ALA A 240 8.48 -24.42 7.48
CA ALA A 240 7.71 -23.52 6.63
C ALA A 240 8.59 -22.80 5.60
N ILE A 241 9.85 -22.55 5.92
CA ILE A 241 10.79 -21.84 5.06
C ILE A 241 12.03 -22.73 4.85
N ASP A 242 12.30 -23.07 3.59
CA ASP A 242 13.42 -23.94 3.24
C ASP A 242 14.73 -23.33 3.75
N GLY A 243 15.35 -24.06 4.71
CA GLY A 243 16.61 -23.78 5.37
C GLY A 243 16.61 -22.67 6.37
N ALA A 244 15.47 -22.20 6.88
CA ALA A 244 15.41 -21.45 8.14
C ALA A 244 16.08 -22.24 9.26
N ARG A 245 16.61 -21.52 10.24
CA ARG A 245 17.22 -22.12 11.44
C ARG A 245 16.37 -21.76 12.64
N ASP A 246 16.45 -22.57 13.67
CA ASP A 246 15.84 -22.25 14.96
C ASP A 246 16.42 -20.94 15.50
N GLY A 247 15.53 -20.01 15.83
CA GLY A 247 15.89 -18.67 16.31
C GLY A 247 16.08 -17.61 15.22
N ASP A 248 16.00 -17.95 13.92
CA ASP A 248 15.96 -16.96 12.86
C ASP A 248 14.69 -16.09 12.96
N ASP A 249 14.79 -14.85 12.56
CA ASP A 249 13.63 -13.95 12.41
C ASP A 249 12.80 -14.35 11.19
N LEU A 250 11.48 -14.23 11.31
CA LEU A 250 10.56 -14.31 10.19
C LEU A 250 10.29 -12.91 9.62
N ILE A 251 10.72 -12.67 8.40
CA ILE A 251 10.52 -11.40 7.72
C ILE A 251 9.43 -11.57 6.67
N THR A 252 8.34 -10.82 6.80
CA THR A 252 7.22 -10.86 5.85
C THR A 252 7.11 -9.53 5.10
N VAL A 253 7.13 -9.60 3.77
CA VAL A 253 6.82 -8.48 2.86
C VAL A 253 5.55 -8.84 2.10
N GLN A 254 4.60 -7.91 2.00
CA GLN A 254 3.31 -8.11 1.33
C GLN A 254 3.02 -7.01 0.33
N ALA A 255 2.49 -7.40 -0.84
CA ALA A 255 2.00 -6.47 -1.85
C ALA A 255 0.77 -7.02 -2.54
N GLY A 256 -0.07 -6.13 -3.07
CA GLY A 256 -1.27 -6.46 -3.82
C GLY A 256 -1.35 -5.73 -5.15
N ALA A 257 -2.16 -6.28 -6.04
CA ALA A 257 -2.50 -5.69 -7.32
C ALA A 257 -4.00 -5.39 -7.40
N GLY A 258 -4.34 -4.25 -8.00
CA GLY A 258 -5.71 -3.83 -8.26
C GLY A 258 -6.28 -4.54 -9.48
N LEU A 259 -7.36 -5.30 -9.30
CA LEU A 259 -7.96 -6.13 -10.33
C LEU A 259 -9.22 -5.48 -10.89
N VAL A 260 -9.25 -5.31 -12.20
CA VAL A 260 -10.39 -4.85 -12.98
C VAL A 260 -10.75 -5.87 -14.07
N ALA A 261 -11.80 -5.62 -14.84
CA ALA A 261 -12.26 -6.54 -15.89
C ALA A 261 -11.17 -6.93 -16.90
N ASP A 262 -10.28 -6.01 -17.24
CA ASP A 262 -9.23 -6.22 -18.25
C ASP A 262 -7.89 -6.73 -17.66
N SER A 263 -7.79 -6.91 -16.33
CA SER A 263 -6.58 -7.38 -15.67
C SER A 263 -6.09 -8.72 -16.22
N ASP A 264 -4.78 -8.84 -16.44
CA ASP A 264 -4.09 -10.08 -16.81
C ASP A 264 -3.40 -10.71 -15.60
N PRO A 265 -3.67 -11.99 -15.27
CA PRO A 265 -3.12 -12.63 -14.07
C PRO A 265 -1.59 -12.70 -14.01
N ALA A 266 -0.89 -12.69 -15.15
CA ALA A 266 0.56 -12.68 -15.17
C ALA A 266 1.11 -11.27 -14.94
N ALA A 267 0.50 -10.26 -15.55
CA ALA A 267 0.87 -8.86 -15.35
C ALA A 267 0.64 -8.43 -13.89
N GLU A 268 -0.50 -8.81 -13.29
CA GLU A 268 -0.79 -8.50 -11.89
C GLU A 268 0.18 -9.20 -10.92
N TYR A 269 0.61 -10.42 -11.25
CA TYR A 269 1.66 -11.09 -10.49
C TYR A 269 2.97 -10.29 -10.54
N GLU A 270 3.43 -9.90 -11.73
CA GLU A 270 4.65 -9.10 -11.91
C GLU A 270 4.56 -7.75 -11.20
N GLU A 271 3.40 -7.10 -11.20
CA GLU A 271 3.17 -5.86 -10.46
C GLU A 271 3.39 -6.06 -8.95
N THR A 272 2.90 -7.17 -8.37
CA THR A 272 3.16 -7.47 -6.95
C THR A 272 4.64 -7.73 -6.67
N GLU A 273 5.41 -8.34 -7.60
CA GLU A 273 6.86 -8.48 -7.47
C GLU A 273 7.52 -7.11 -7.41
N GLN A 274 7.23 -6.25 -8.39
CA GLN A 274 7.79 -4.89 -8.46
C GLN A 274 7.48 -4.06 -7.22
N LYS A 275 6.25 -4.17 -6.66
CA LYS A 275 5.86 -3.48 -5.43
C LYS A 275 6.61 -3.96 -4.19
N MET A 276 7.07 -5.21 -4.16
CA MET A 276 7.91 -5.75 -3.07
C MET A 276 9.40 -5.45 -3.25
N ASP A 277 9.86 -5.23 -4.48
CA ASP A 277 11.29 -5.15 -4.82
C ASP A 277 12.06 -4.11 -3.99
N GLY A 278 11.50 -2.94 -3.75
CA GLY A 278 12.18 -1.91 -2.97
C GLY A 278 12.53 -2.35 -1.54
N VAL A 279 11.60 -3.07 -0.88
CA VAL A 279 11.82 -3.61 0.46
C VAL A 279 12.77 -4.80 0.43
N VAL A 280 12.58 -5.71 -0.54
CA VAL A 280 13.41 -6.91 -0.70
C VAL A 280 14.85 -6.52 -1.03
N THR A 281 15.06 -5.56 -1.92
CA THR A 281 16.39 -5.02 -2.25
C THR A 281 17.07 -4.42 -1.02
N ALA A 282 16.34 -3.66 -0.19
CA ALA A 282 16.88 -3.10 1.04
C ALA A 282 17.35 -4.20 2.02
N ILE A 283 16.62 -5.31 2.10
CA ILE A 283 16.97 -6.47 2.91
C ILE A 283 18.21 -7.18 2.32
N GLU A 284 18.26 -7.45 1.02
CA GLU A 284 19.36 -8.13 0.34
C GLU A 284 20.69 -7.33 0.41
N GLN A 285 20.61 -6.00 0.39
CA GLN A 285 21.80 -5.14 0.56
C GLN A 285 22.44 -5.28 1.96
N LEU A 286 21.63 -5.46 3.01
CA LEU A 286 22.15 -5.68 4.36
C LEU A 286 22.90 -7.01 4.49
N GLU A 287 22.39 -8.07 3.83
CA GLU A 287 23.08 -9.35 3.81
C GLU A 287 24.45 -9.27 3.13
N ALA A 288 24.50 -8.59 1.98
CA ALA A 288 25.76 -8.41 1.25
C ALA A 288 26.82 -7.68 2.09
N GLN A 289 26.39 -6.72 2.93
CA GLN A 289 27.28 -5.98 3.83
C GLN A 289 27.64 -6.75 5.10
N GLY A 290 26.76 -7.64 5.58
CA GLY A 290 26.98 -8.48 6.78
C GLY A 290 27.85 -9.71 6.52
N GLY A 291 27.93 -10.19 5.30
CA GLY A 291 28.74 -11.35 4.89
C GLY A 291 30.27 -11.09 4.82
N ASP A 292 30.69 -9.83 4.92
CA ASP A 292 32.10 -9.39 4.91
C ASP A 292 32.67 -9.14 6.34
N ARG A 293 31.96 -9.54 7.40
CA ARG A 293 32.40 -9.40 8.80
C ARG A 293 32.72 -10.70 9.48
#